data_c1a93af385bdcfc602a9ce96a01e24c5
#
_entry.id   c1a93af385bdcfc602a9ce96a01e24c5
#
_cell.length_a   1.000
_cell.length_b   1.000
_cell.length_c   1.000
_cell.angle_alpha   90.00
_cell.angle_beta   90.00
_cell.angle_gamma   90.00
#
_symmetry.space_group_name_H-M   'P 1'
#
loop_
_entity.id
_entity.type
_entity.pdbx_description
1 polymer ?
#
loop_
_entity_poly.entity_id
_entity_poly.type
_entity_poly.pdbx_seq_one_letter_code
_entity_poly.pdbx_strand_id
1 'polypeptide(L)'
;IGSVSRISPEAPVPVVKLKESFDRIGGSGNVAANLAQLGIKTILAGQIGHDVDGKKLLDILKKNHIGVDGIVKDKNPTTTKTRIIGEHQQMMRIDQEATADLIDSKPLMKRVSTLLNKKPSIVILSDYAKGVLSEALCQHIIKLAKLKKIPVLVDPKGINYTKYKNATAITPNKKEVIEACHIHVTKSTN
;
A
#
# COMPACT_ATOMS: atom_id res chain seq x y z
N ILE A 1 16.42 14.40 -3.23
CA ILE A 1 17.12 15.32 -2.30
C ILE A 1 17.81 16.40 -3.12
N GLY A 2 17.77 17.65 -2.67
CA GLY A 2 18.38 18.76 -3.35
C GLY A 2 18.82 19.88 -2.40
N SER A 3 19.44 20.94 -2.97
CA SER A 3 19.76 22.18 -2.26
C SER A 3 18.82 23.30 -2.70
N VAL A 4 18.52 24.20 -1.78
CA VAL A 4 17.69 25.38 -2.01
C VAL A 4 18.60 26.61 -1.89
N SER A 5 18.79 27.34 -2.98
CA SER A 5 19.72 28.51 -3.01
C SER A 5 19.03 29.81 -3.40
N ARG A 6 17.82 29.77 -3.93
CA ARG A 6 17.12 30.97 -4.41
C ARG A 6 15.60 30.75 -4.45
N ILE A 7 14.86 31.86 -4.49
CA ILE A 7 13.46 31.93 -4.84
C ILE A 7 13.32 32.05 -6.36
N SER A 8 12.27 31.45 -6.93
CA SER A 8 11.99 31.56 -8.37
C SER A 8 11.65 33.00 -8.73
N PRO A 9 12.15 33.56 -9.89
CA PRO A 9 11.68 34.84 -10.40
C PRO A 9 10.25 34.81 -10.95
N GLU A 10 9.70 33.59 -11.22
CA GLU A 10 8.38 33.40 -11.81
C GLU A 10 7.26 33.32 -10.77
N ALA A 11 7.59 32.91 -9.53
CA ALA A 11 6.64 32.78 -8.44
C ALA A 11 7.39 32.74 -7.10
N PRO A 12 6.74 33.09 -5.96
CA PRO A 12 7.37 33.09 -4.63
C PRO A 12 7.56 31.66 -4.08
N VAL A 13 8.23 30.81 -4.84
CA VAL A 13 8.50 29.41 -4.48
C VAL A 13 10.02 29.15 -4.50
N PRO A 14 10.54 28.30 -3.60
CA PRO A 14 11.94 27.93 -3.60
C PRO A 14 12.30 27.09 -4.84
N VAL A 15 13.48 27.35 -5.41
CA VAL A 15 14.05 26.52 -6.47
C VAL A 15 14.91 25.44 -5.84
N VAL A 16 14.50 24.18 -6.00
CA VAL A 16 15.25 23.02 -5.50
C VAL A 16 16.12 22.48 -6.62
N LYS A 17 17.45 22.61 -6.48
CA LYS A 17 18.42 21.99 -7.39
C LYS A 17 18.59 20.53 -7.00
N LEU A 18 18.11 19.61 -7.84
CA LEU A 18 18.18 18.17 -7.58
C LEU A 18 19.64 17.70 -7.57
N LYS A 19 20.05 17.02 -6.52
CA LYS A 19 21.37 16.39 -6.35
C LYS A 19 21.28 14.87 -6.47
N GLU A 20 20.24 14.28 -5.89
CA GLU A 20 20.09 12.84 -5.78
C GLU A 20 18.63 12.44 -5.87
N SER A 21 18.35 11.29 -6.50
CA SER A 21 17.04 10.69 -6.58
C SER A 21 17.14 9.19 -6.29
N PHE A 22 16.21 8.67 -5.50
CA PHE A 22 16.13 7.24 -5.23
C PHE A 22 14.68 6.82 -5.06
N ASP A 23 14.40 5.56 -5.42
CA ASP A 23 13.08 4.96 -5.29
C ASP A 23 13.06 4.01 -4.09
N ARG A 24 11.95 3.99 -3.36
CA ARG A 24 11.70 3.09 -2.23
C ARG A 24 10.32 2.45 -2.35
N ILE A 25 10.25 1.20 -1.95
CA ILE A 25 8.97 0.50 -1.83
C ILE A 25 8.17 1.13 -0.69
N GLY A 26 6.90 1.44 -0.96
CA GLY A 26 5.96 1.96 0.04
C GLY A 26 4.76 1.04 0.25
N GLY A 27 3.87 1.42 1.16
CA GLY A 27 2.62 0.72 1.41
C GLY A 27 2.81 -0.76 1.72
N SER A 28 1.94 -1.61 1.16
CA SER A 28 1.99 -3.06 1.31
C SER A 28 3.29 -3.69 0.80
N GLY A 29 3.96 -3.04 -0.17
CA GLY A 29 5.27 -3.47 -0.64
C GLY A 29 6.36 -3.36 0.45
N ASN A 30 6.28 -2.34 1.32
CA ASN A 30 7.19 -2.22 2.47
C ASN A 30 6.95 -3.34 3.50
N VAL A 31 5.70 -3.72 3.75
CA VAL A 31 5.37 -4.88 4.60
C VAL A 31 5.98 -6.15 4.00
N ALA A 32 5.82 -6.35 2.70
CA ALA A 32 6.41 -7.50 1.99
C ALA A 32 7.95 -7.50 2.07
N ALA A 33 8.59 -6.34 1.96
CA ALA A 33 10.04 -6.22 2.07
C ALA A 33 10.55 -6.59 3.47
N ASN A 34 9.88 -6.13 4.52
CA ASN A 34 10.22 -6.50 5.90
C ASN A 34 10.11 -8.01 6.13
N LEU A 35 9.04 -8.64 5.63
CA LEU A 35 8.87 -10.09 5.74
C LEU A 35 9.96 -10.85 4.97
N ALA A 36 10.28 -10.41 3.76
CA ALA A 36 11.35 -11.02 2.97
C ALA A 36 12.73 -10.91 3.65
N GLN A 37 13.03 -9.76 4.27
CA GLN A 37 14.26 -9.57 5.05
C GLN A 37 14.34 -10.47 6.29
N LEU A 38 13.20 -10.85 6.86
CA LEU A 38 13.11 -11.85 7.93
C LEU A 38 13.20 -13.30 7.41
N GLY A 39 13.51 -13.50 6.13
CA GLY A 39 13.62 -14.83 5.53
C GLY A 39 12.30 -15.49 5.17
N ILE A 40 11.16 -14.77 5.25
CA ILE A 40 9.84 -15.30 4.94
C ILE A 40 9.61 -15.22 3.43
N LYS A 41 9.30 -16.35 2.80
CA LYS A 41 8.91 -16.38 1.38
C LYS A 41 7.61 -15.60 1.17
N THR A 42 7.73 -14.44 0.54
CA THR A 42 6.64 -13.47 0.41
C THR A 42 6.26 -13.26 -1.05
N ILE A 43 4.96 -13.20 -1.34
CA ILE A 43 4.43 -12.83 -2.64
C ILE A 43 3.54 -11.60 -2.44
N LEU A 44 3.82 -10.53 -3.17
CA LEU A 44 2.98 -9.33 -3.18
C LEU A 44 1.89 -9.47 -4.24
N ALA A 45 0.66 -9.15 -3.83
CA ALA A 45 -0.49 -9.03 -4.73
C ALA A 45 -1.02 -7.58 -4.71
N GLY A 46 -1.30 -7.04 -5.88
CA GLY A 46 -1.76 -5.66 -6.02
C GLY A 46 -1.86 -5.24 -7.48
N GLN A 47 -2.12 -3.95 -7.69
CA GLN A 47 -2.26 -3.35 -9.03
C GLN A 47 -1.20 -2.28 -9.25
N ILE A 48 -0.68 -2.23 -10.46
CA ILE A 48 0.26 -1.21 -10.95
C ILE A 48 -0.18 -0.75 -12.35
N GLY A 49 0.30 0.39 -12.77
CA GLY A 49 0.09 0.91 -14.13
C GLY A 49 0.96 0.23 -15.18
N HIS A 50 0.65 0.52 -16.44
CA HIS A 50 1.50 0.21 -17.60
C HIS A 50 2.55 1.32 -17.82
N ASP A 51 3.17 1.81 -16.75
CA ASP A 51 4.06 2.96 -16.74
C ASP A 51 5.49 2.60 -16.27
N VAL A 52 6.37 3.60 -16.34
CA VAL A 52 7.78 3.47 -15.94
C VAL A 52 7.90 3.14 -14.45
N ASP A 53 7.05 3.73 -13.60
CA ASP A 53 7.10 3.53 -12.16
C ASP A 53 6.62 2.14 -11.75
N GLY A 54 5.64 1.57 -12.47
CA GLY A 54 5.25 0.17 -12.32
C GLY A 54 6.39 -0.79 -12.67
N LYS A 55 7.13 -0.51 -13.75
CA LYS A 55 8.31 -1.30 -14.12
C LYS A 55 9.39 -1.21 -13.05
N LYS A 56 9.74 0.00 -12.59
CA LYS A 56 10.70 0.21 -11.50
C LYS A 56 10.30 -0.53 -10.23
N LEU A 57 9.01 -0.46 -9.85
CA LEU A 57 8.50 -1.17 -8.68
C LEU A 57 8.71 -2.67 -8.79
N LEU A 58 8.38 -3.28 -9.93
CA LEU A 58 8.62 -4.72 -10.15
C LEU A 58 10.09 -5.09 -10.02
N ASP A 59 11.00 -4.27 -10.56
CA ASP A 59 12.44 -4.51 -10.48
C ASP A 59 12.94 -4.41 -9.03
N ILE A 60 12.46 -3.43 -8.26
CA ILE A 60 12.82 -3.27 -6.84
C ILE A 60 12.27 -4.46 -6.01
N LEU A 61 11.03 -4.89 -6.25
CA LEU A 61 10.43 -6.05 -5.57
C LEU A 61 11.26 -7.32 -5.81
N LYS A 62 11.62 -7.59 -7.06
CA LYS A 62 12.46 -8.75 -7.41
C LYS A 62 13.84 -8.70 -6.75
N LYS A 63 14.50 -7.52 -6.74
CA LYS A 63 15.78 -7.31 -6.05
C LYS A 63 15.70 -7.60 -4.55
N ASN A 64 14.53 -7.40 -3.95
CA ASN A 64 14.26 -7.70 -2.55
C ASN A 64 13.70 -9.13 -2.33
N HIS A 65 13.81 -10.02 -3.31
CA HIS A 65 13.34 -11.41 -3.25
C HIS A 65 11.86 -11.57 -2.98
N ILE A 66 11.04 -10.57 -3.37
CA ILE A 66 9.58 -10.60 -3.24
C ILE A 66 8.98 -11.14 -4.53
N GLY A 67 8.16 -12.19 -4.41
CA GLY A 67 7.42 -12.73 -5.54
C GLY A 67 6.41 -11.73 -6.08
N VAL A 68 6.37 -11.55 -7.40
CA VAL A 68 5.51 -10.59 -8.11
C VAL A 68 4.35 -11.25 -8.86
N ASP A 69 4.16 -12.56 -8.68
CA ASP A 69 3.10 -13.33 -9.34
C ASP A 69 1.69 -12.83 -9.02
N GLY A 70 1.52 -12.08 -7.93
CA GLY A 70 0.26 -11.47 -7.51
C GLY A 70 -0.02 -10.11 -8.13
N ILE A 71 0.95 -9.51 -8.83
CA ILE A 71 0.79 -8.18 -9.40
C ILE A 71 0.02 -8.26 -10.72
N VAL A 72 -0.98 -7.40 -10.87
CA VAL A 72 -1.70 -7.20 -12.12
C VAL A 72 -1.47 -5.78 -12.64
N LYS A 73 -1.46 -5.63 -13.96
CA LYS A 73 -1.34 -4.32 -14.59
C LYS A 73 -2.73 -3.77 -14.90
N ASP A 74 -2.90 -2.47 -14.67
CA ASP A 74 -4.15 -1.74 -14.91
C ASP A 74 -3.86 -0.52 -15.81
N LYS A 75 -4.92 0.09 -16.35
CA LYS A 75 -4.88 1.34 -17.09
C LYS A 75 -4.56 2.56 -16.21
N ASN A 76 -4.83 2.45 -14.94
CA ASN A 76 -4.54 3.51 -13.96
C ASN A 76 -3.04 3.63 -13.69
N PRO A 77 -2.53 4.82 -13.37
CA PRO A 77 -1.11 5.01 -13.07
C PRO A 77 -0.70 4.25 -11.80
N THR A 78 0.56 3.86 -11.75
CA THR A 78 1.16 3.33 -10.54
C THR A 78 1.14 4.40 -9.44
N THR A 79 0.64 4.04 -8.27
CA THR A 79 0.62 4.98 -7.14
C THR A 79 2.04 5.36 -6.73
N THR A 80 2.35 6.63 -6.81
CA THR A 80 3.64 7.18 -6.38
C THR A 80 3.48 8.32 -5.40
N LYS A 81 4.47 8.49 -4.53
CA LYS A 81 4.56 9.60 -3.57
C LYS A 81 5.96 10.19 -3.60
N THR A 82 6.12 11.21 -4.42
CA THR A 82 7.42 11.89 -4.59
C THR A 82 7.61 12.95 -3.51
N ARG A 83 8.65 12.81 -2.70
CA ARG A 83 9.03 13.79 -1.68
C ARG A 83 10.20 14.60 -2.17
N ILE A 84 10.02 15.91 -2.25
CA ILE A 84 11.08 16.86 -2.57
C ILE A 84 11.66 17.35 -1.25
N ILE A 85 12.91 16.98 -1.01
CA ILE A 85 13.64 17.34 0.21
C ILE A 85 14.71 18.35 -0.16
N GLY A 86 14.62 19.55 0.39
CA GLY A 86 15.62 20.60 0.28
C GLY A 86 16.44 20.63 1.57
N GLU A 87 17.78 20.45 1.44
CA GLU A 87 18.69 20.34 2.57
C GLU A 87 18.27 19.23 3.56
N HIS A 88 17.55 19.54 4.63
CA HIS A 88 17.10 18.55 5.63
C HIS A 88 15.58 18.59 5.86
N GLN A 89 14.83 19.36 5.05
CA GLN A 89 13.38 19.52 5.21
C GLN A 89 12.62 19.05 3.99
N GLN A 90 11.46 18.42 4.22
CA GLN A 90 10.53 18.11 3.15
C GLN A 90 9.82 19.39 2.69
N MET A 91 10.16 19.86 1.50
CA MET A 91 9.61 21.07 0.89
C MET A 91 8.22 20.82 0.28
N MET A 92 8.04 19.67 -0.36
CA MET A 92 6.83 19.33 -1.08
C MET A 92 6.65 17.82 -1.16
N ARG A 93 5.41 17.37 -1.32
CA ARG A 93 5.06 16.01 -1.72
C ARG A 93 4.13 16.05 -2.92
N ILE A 94 4.45 15.28 -3.94
CA ILE A 94 3.62 15.09 -5.11
C ILE A 94 3.06 13.67 -5.04
N ASP A 95 1.74 13.54 -5.00
CA ASP A 95 1.03 12.26 -4.97
C ASP A 95 0.40 12.01 -6.34
N GLN A 96 0.73 10.88 -6.97
CA GLN A 96 0.07 10.37 -8.16
C GLN A 96 -0.64 9.08 -7.78
N GLU A 97 -1.95 9.08 -7.87
CA GLU A 97 -2.77 7.93 -7.50
C GLU A 97 -4.07 7.90 -8.31
N ALA A 98 -4.58 6.70 -8.56
CA ALA A 98 -5.89 6.53 -9.17
C ALA A 98 -7.00 6.83 -8.15
N THR A 99 -8.14 7.30 -8.65
CA THR A 99 -9.37 7.35 -7.83
C THR A 99 -9.89 5.93 -7.60
N ALA A 100 -10.38 5.66 -6.40
CA ALA A 100 -10.83 4.33 -6.00
C ALA A 100 -11.88 3.73 -6.93
N ASP A 101 -12.77 4.56 -7.47
CA ASP A 101 -13.88 4.16 -8.36
C ASP A 101 -13.43 3.65 -9.73
N LEU A 102 -12.20 3.94 -10.13
CA LEU A 102 -11.64 3.52 -11.41
C LEU A 102 -10.91 2.18 -11.36
N ILE A 103 -10.80 1.57 -10.19
CA ILE A 103 -10.03 0.34 -9.98
C ILE A 103 -10.90 -0.89 -10.25
N ASP A 104 -10.58 -1.64 -11.32
CA ASP A 104 -11.20 -2.95 -11.56
C ASP A 104 -10.50 -4.01 -10.73
N SER A 105 -11.21 -4.57 -9.75
CA SER A 105 -10.69 -5.63 -8.87
C SER A 105 -10.77 -7.04 -9.47
N LYS A 106 -11.51 -7.27 -10.57
CA LYS A 106 -11.72 -8.61 -11.14
C LYS A 106 -10.43 -9.33 -11.54
N PRO A 107 -9.46 -8.69 -12.25
CA PRO A 107 -8.20 -9.34 -12.59
C PRO A 107 -7.42 -9.75 -11.35
N LEU A 108 -7.41 -8.89 -10.31
CA LEU A 108 -6.73 -9.18 -9.04
C LEU A 108 -7.43 -10.31 -8.27
N MET A 109 -8.76 -10.37 -8.24
CA MET A 109 -9.52 -11.48 -7.66
C MET A 109 -9.12 -12.82 -8.27
N LYS A 110 -9.08 -12.90 -9.60
CA LYS A 110 -8.64 -14.12 -10.32
C LYS A 110 -7.21 -14.51 -9.94
N ARG A 111 -6.31 -13.53 -9.90
CA ARG A 111 -4.90 -13.74 -9.57
C ARG A 111 -4.73 -14.26 -8.13
N VAL A 112 -5.38 -13.63 -7.17
CA VAL A 112 -5.34 -14.03 -5.76
C VAL A 112 -5.95 -15.40 -5.55
N SER A 113 -7.05 -15.74 -6.23
CA SER A 113 -7.63 -17.09 -6.18
C SER A 113 -6.62 -18.17 -6.59
N THR A 114 -5.84 -17.91 -7.65
CA THR A 114 -4.77 -18.81 -8.09
C THR A 114 -3.67 -18.96 -7.04
N LEU A 115 -3.28 -17.86 -6.39
CA LEU A 115 -2.28 -17.88 -5.32
C LEU A 115 -2.77 -18.64 -4.08
N LEU A 116 -4.03 -18.46 -3.69
CA LEU A 116 -4.63 -19.18 -2.56
C LEU A 116 -4.70 -20.70 -2.80
N ASN A 117 -4.76 -21.15 -4.06
CA ASN A 117 -4.69 -22.58 -4.39
C ASN A 117 -3.30 -23.17 -4.08
N LYS A 118 -2.24 -22.35 -4.03
CA LYS A 118 -0.90 -22.77 -3.60
C LYS A 118 -0.78 -22.95 -2.07
N LYS A 119 -1.86 -22.72 -1.32
CA LYS A 119 -1.96 -22.85 0.14
C LYS A 119 -0.86 -22.07 0.88
N PRO A 120 -0.78 -20.75 0.76
CA PRO A 120 0.13 -19.97 1.60
C PRO A 120 -0.20 -20.17 3.08
N SER A 121 0.80 -20.04 3.95
CA SER A 121 0.61 -20.20 5.40
C SER A 121 -0.27 -19.11 6.00
N ILE A 122 -0.28 -17.91 5.39
CA ILE A 122 -1.03 -16.74 5.87
C ILE A 122 -1.30 -15.77 4.72
N VAL A 123 -2.36 -14.99 4.84
CA VAL A 123 -2.65 -13.82 4.00
C VAL A 123 -2.64 -12.57 4.87
N ILE A 124 -1.99 -11.51 4.39
CA ILE A 124 -2.01 -10.19 5.02
C ILE A 124 -2.73 -9.23 4.05
N LEU A 125 -3.80 -8.60 4.51
CA LEU A 125 -4.48 -7.51 3.83
C LEU A 125 -3.99 -6.20 4.45
N SER A 126 -3.09 -5.49 3.75
CA SER A 126 -2.57 -4.20 4.18
C SER A 126 -3.31 -3.09 3.43
N ASP A 127 -4.25 -2.45 4.09
CA ASP A 127 -5.13 -1.45 3.47
C ASP A 127 -4.60 -0.03 3.67
N TYR A 128 -4.52 0.70 2.58
CA TYR A 128 -4.11 2.12 2.54
C TYR A 128 -5.25 3.03 2.05
N ALA A 129 -6.48 2.50 1.93
CA ALA A 129 -7.66 3.20 1.41
C ALA A 129 -7.42 3.83 0.02
N LYS A 130 -6.69 3.13 -0.85
CA LYS A 130 -6.42 3.56 -2.23
C LYS A 130 -7.24 2.77 -3.26
N GLY A 131 -8.35 2.17 -2.84
CA GLY A 131 -9.33 1.50 -3.69
C GLY A 131 -9.01 0.05 -4.06
N VAL A 132 -7.77 -0.40 -3.98
CA VAL A 132 -7.38 -1.79 -4.34
C VAL A 132 -8.14 -2.81 -3.49
N LEU A 133 -8.15 -2.64 -2.16
CA LEU A 133 -8.88 -3.48 -1.24
C LEU A 133 -10.36 -3.03 -1.12
N SER A 134 -11.11 -3.20 -2.21
CA SER A 134 -12.57 -3.04 -2.20
C SER A 134 -13.23 -4.07 -1.29
N GLU A 135 -14.47 -3.80 -0.84
CA GLU A 135 -15.24 -4.76 -0.04
C GLU A 135 -15.38 -6.11 -0.75
N ALA A 136 -15.69 -6.08 -2.04
CA ALA A 136 -15.83 -7.28 -2.85
C ALA A 136 -14.54 -8.12 -2.88
N LEU A 137 -13.37 -7.48 -3.05
CA LEU A 137 -12.09 -8.19 -3.04
C LEU A 137 -11.75 -8.72 -1.65
N CYS A 138 -11.92 -7.93 -0.60
CA CYS A 138 -11.66 -8.36 0.78
C CYS A 138 -12.50 -9.59 1.13
N GLN A 139 -13.83 -9.55 0.91
CA GLN A 139 -14.73 -10.65 1.21
C GLN A 139 -14.44 -11.89 0.35
N HIS A 140 -14.07 -11.69 -0.92
CA HIS A 140 -13.63 -12.79 -1.78
C HIS A 140 -12.41 -13.51 -1.21
N ILE A 141 -11.37 -12.76 -0.82
CA ILE A 141 -10.15 -13.32 -0.24
C ILE A 141 -10.44 -14.04 1.07
N ILE A 142 -11.16 -13.40 1.99
CA ILE A 142 -11.48 -13.94 3.32
C ILE A 142 -12.28 -15.23 3.20
N LYS A 143 -13.31 -15.26 2.33
CA LYS A 143 -14.12 -16.44 2.08
C LYS A 143 -13.29 -17.61 1.55
N LEU A 144 -12.45 -17.37 0.52
CA LEU A 144 -11.61 -18.43 -0.06
C LEU A 144 -10.54 -18.91 0.92
N ALA A 145 -9.91 -18.00 1.65
CA ALA A 145 -8.91 -18.34 2.67
C ALA A 145 -9.53 -19.20 3.78
N LYS A 146 -10.73 -18.84 4.26
CA LYS A 146 -11.47 -19.60 5.28
C LYS A 146 -11.77 -21.04 4.80
N LEU A 147 -12.22 -21.22 3.56
CA LEU A 147 -12.47 -22.56 2.99
C LEU A 147 -11.20 -23.40 2.93
N LYS A 148 -10.04 -22.77 2.79
CA LYS A 148 -8.73 -23.43 2.72
C LYS A 148 -8.02 -23.52 4.06
N LYS A 149 -8.66 -23.04 5.15
CA LYS A 149 -8.08 -22.94 6.50
C LYS A 149 -6.81 -22.09 6.56
N ILE A 150 -6.73 -21.04 5.74
CA ILE A 150 -5.62 -20.10 5.69
C ILE A 150 -6.01 -18.88 6.55
N PRO A 151 -5.22 -18.51 7.57
CA PRO A 151 -5.48 -17.32 8.38
C PRO A 151 -5.32 -16.04 7.55
N VAL A 152 -6.18 -15.05 7.83
CA VAL A 152 -6.15 -13.73 7.22
C VAL A 152 -5.96 -12.69 8.31
N LEU A 153 -4.85 -11.95 8.25
CA LEU A 153 -4.60 -10.79 9.08
C LEU A 153 -4.87 -9.52 8.28
N VAL A 154 -5.41 -8.51 8.94
CA VAL A 154 -5.74 -7.24 8.29
C VAL A 154 -5.13 -6.09 9.06
N ASP A 155 -4.34 -5.29 8.36
CA ASP A 155 -3.96 -3.94 8.75
C ASP A 155 -5.01 -2.98 8.14
N PRO A 156 -6.01 -2.54 8.93
CA PRO A 156 -7.20 -1.88 8.40
C PRO A 156 -6.97 -0.40 8.13
N LYS A 157 -7.82 0.19 7.28
CA LYS A 157 -7.89 1.64 7.07
C LYS A 157 -9.33 2.11 6.93
N GLY A 158 -9.60 3.35 7.40
CA GLY A 158 -10.92 3.94 7.42
C GLY A 158 -11.70 3.58 8.70
N ILE A 159 -12.98 3.93 8.71
CA ILE A 159 -13.85 3.77 9.88
C ILE A 159 -14.79 2.57 9.77
N ASN A 160 -14.99 2.04 8.56
CA ASN A 160 -15.88 0.91 8.33
C ASN A 160 -15.10 -0.38 8.13
N TYR A 161 -15.14 -1.26 9.13
CA TYR A 161 -14.46 -2.55 9.13
C TYR A 161 -15.33 -3.71 8.66
N THR A 162 -16.57 -3.46 8.23
CA THR A 162 -17.50 -4.52 7.73
C THR A 162 -16.89 -5.29 6.56
N LYS A 163 -16.11 -4.61 5.71
CA LYS A 163 -15.41 -5.24 4.58
C LYS A 163 -14.38 -6.30 4.99
N TYR A 164 -13.96 -6.32 6.27
CA TYR A 164 -13.02 -7.32 6.81
C TYR A 164 -13.71 -8.39 7.66
N LYS A 165 -15.03 -8.42 7.68
CA LYS A 165 -15.80 -9.42 8.47
C LYS A 165 -15.31 -10.84 8.20
N ASN A 166 -15.14 -11.62 9.29
CA ASN A 166 -14.61 -12.99 9.28
C ASN A 166 -13.12 -13.12 8.93
N ALA A 167 -12.34 -12.06 8.90
CA ALA A 167 -10.88 -12.18 8.97
C ALA A 167 -10.46 -12.83 10.30
N THR A 168 -9.27 -13.42 10.33
CA THR A 168 -8.76 -14.09 11.55
C THR A 168 -8.41 -13.08 12.63
N ALA A 169 -7.80 -11.98 12.26
CA ALA A 169 -7.47 -10.88 13.16
C ALA A 169 -7.34 -9.55 12.39
N ILE A 170 -7.52 -8.45 13.10
CA ILE A 170 -7.26 -7.09 12.62
C ILE A 170 -6.28 -6.39 13.58
N THR A 171 -5.44 -5.49 13.06
CA THR A 171 -4.38 -4.82 13.81
C THR A 171 -4.48 -3.28 13.70
N PRO A 172 -5.63 -2.69 14.08
CA PRO A 172 -5.78 -1.24 14.03
C PRO A 172 -4.88 -0.56 15.05
N ASN A 173 -4.32 0.59 14.71
CA ASN A 173 -3.66 1.44 15.68
C ASN A 173 -4.68 2.18 16.57
N LYS A 174 -4.20 2.83 17.66
CA LYS A 174 -5.07 3.53 18.62
C LYS A 174 -6.01 4.54 17.97
N LYS A 175 -5.50 5.32 17.00
CA LYS A 175 -6.29 6.33 16.30
C LYS A 175 -7.39 5.68 15.45
N GLU A 176 -7.09 4.63 14.75
CA GLU A 176 -8.03 3.88 13.92
C GLU A 176 -9.15 3.23 14.74
N VAL A 177 -8.82 2.69 15.93
CA VAL A 177 -9.84 2.18 16.87
C VAL A 177 -10.77 3.28 17.34
N ILE A 178 -10.20 4.42 17.76
CA ILE A 178 -10.98 5.57 18.24
C ILE A 178 -11.93 6.06 17.13
N GLU A 179 -11.43 6.21 15.92
CA GLU A 179 -12.24 6.66 14.78
C GLU A 179 -13.34 5.65 14.41
N ALA A 180 -13.00 4.36 14.35
CA ALA A 180 -13.95 3.31 13.96
C ALA A 180 -15.05 3.04 15.01
N CYS A 181 -14.72 3.17 16.29
CA CYS A 181 -15.64 2.95 17.41
C CYS A 181 -16.37 4.23 17.86
N HIS A 182 -16.11 5.39 17.24
CA HIS A 182 -16.64 6.69 17.65
C HIS A 182 -16.38 7.00 19.14
N ILE A 183 -15.23 6.55 19.67
CA ILE A 183 -14.87 6.76 21.07
C ILE A 183 -14.38 8.20 21.25
N HIS A 184 -15.08 8.98 22.09
CA HIS A 184 -14.60 10.25 22.57
C HIS A 184 -13.56 10.02 23.67
N VAL A 185 -12.27 10.17 23.34
CA VAL A 185 -11.22 10.14 24.36
C VAL A 185 -11.21 11.48 25.07
N THR A 186 -11.85 11.55 26.24
CA THR A 186 -11.62 12.65 27.18
C THR A 186 -10.16 12.55 27.64
N LYS A 187 -9.38 13.61 27.41
CA LYS A 187 -8.05 13.72 28.00
C LYS A 187 -8.24 13.72 29.53
N SER A 188 -7.85 12.63 30.18
CA SER A 188 -7.64 12.65 31.61
C SER A 188 -6.45 13.59 31.84
N THR A 189 -6.73 14.80 32.36
CA THR A 189 -5.74 15.69 32.91
C THR A 189 -5.30 15.08 34.24
N ASN A 190 -4.16 14.43 34.24
CA ASN A 190 -3.34 14.23 35.44
C ASN A 190 -2.13 15.13 35.31
#